data_e8a16c874cf8ff91389297016666606b
#
_entry.id   e8a16c874cf8ff91389297016666606b
#
_cell.length_a   1.000
_cell.length_b   1.000
_cell.length_c   1.000
_cell.angle_alpha   90.00
_cell.angle_beta   90.00
_cell.angle_gamma   90.00
#
_symmetry.space_group_name_H-M   'P 1'
#
loop_
_entity.id
_entity.type
_entity.pdbx_description
1 polymer ?
#
loop_
_entity_poly.entity_id
_entity_poly.type
_entity_poly.pdbx_seq_one_letter_code
_entity_poly.pdbx_strand_id
1 'polypeptide(L)' 'MALVEGEYEFECDECDGDGSVQVLHGMLDEATDTPDLRWEKCEDCRGQGKVWVDETVAAEKILYGQTPTRTPAG' A
#
# COMPACT_ATOMS: atom_id res chain seq x y z
N MET A 1 14.75 -7.92 -18.39
CA MET A 1 15.50 -6.78 -17.87
C MET A 1 16.01 -7.09 -16.47
N ALA A 2 17.30 -7.00 -16.28
CA ALA A 2 17.88 -7.28 -14.96
C ALA A 2 17.85 -6.02 -14.10
N LEU A 3 17.25 -6.12 -12.92
CA LEU A 3 17.24 -5.04 -11.95
C LEU A 3 18.46 -5.15 -11.05
N VAL A 4 18.89 -4.01 -10.54
CA VAL A 4 19.97 -3.97 -9.56
C VAL A 4 19.49 -4.68 -8.30
N GLU A 5 20.34 -5.53 -7.72
CA GLU A 5 20.04 -6.24 -6.49
C GLU A 5 19.89 -5.24 -5.33
N GLY A 6 18.84 -5.42 -4.52
CA GLY A 6 18.57 -4.55 -3.40
C GLY A 6 17.09 -4.42 -3.13
N GLU A 7 16.75 -3.51 -2.22
CA GLU A 7 15.37 -3.26 -1.86
C GLU A 7 14.79 -2.09 -2.66
N TYR A 8 13.59 -2.32 -3.18
CA TYR A 8 12.86 -1.31 -3.94
C TYR A 8 11.65 -0.86 -3.11
N GLU A 9 11.41 0.44 -3.08
CA GLU A 9 10.28 1.03 -2.38
C GLU A 9 9.15 1.29 -3.36
N PHE A 10 7.96 0.84 -3.01
CA PHE A 10 6.75 1.11 -3.78
C PHE A 10 5.69 1.72 -2.88
N GLU A 11 4.81 2.52 -3.46
CA GLU A 11 3.66 3.04 -2.75
C GLU A 11 2.70 1.89 -2.42
N CYS A 12 2.13 1.91 -1.22
CA CYS A 12 1.18 0.89 -0.82
C CYS A 12 -0.13 1.07 -1.57
N ASP A 13 -0.56 0.07 -2.34
CA ASP A 13 -1.78 0.12 -3.13
C ASP A 13 -3.04 0.04 -2.29
N GLU A 14 -2.96 -0.61 -1.11
CA GLU A 14 -4.12 -0.79 -0.24
C GLU A 14 -4.62 0.52 0.37
N CYS A 15 -3.69 1.43 0.68
CA CYS A 15 -4.01 2.70 1.31
C CYS A 15 -3.66 3.90 0.43
N ASP A 16 -3.28 3.68 -0.83
CA ASP A 16 -2.85 4.74 -1.75
C ASP A 16 -1.75 5.64 -1.16
N GLY A 17 -0.87 5.04 -0.37
CA GLY A 17 0.24 5.76 0.24
C GLY A 17 -0.12 6.52 1.53
N ASP A 18 -1.36 6.45 1.97
CA ASP A 18 -1.82 7.17 3.17
C ASP A 18 -1.37 6.53 4.48
N GLY A 19 -1.11 5.23 4.46
CA GLY A 19 -0.76 4.48 5.66
C GLY A 19 -1.97 4.05 6.47
N SER A 20 -3.17 4.48 6.09
CA SER A 20 -4.42 4.15 6.76
C SER A 20 -5.50 3.87 5.74
N VAL A 21 -6.44 3.02 6.11
CA VAL A 21 -7.58 2.68 5.25
C VAL A 21 -8.86 2.93 6.03
N GLN A 22 -9.91 3.32 5.30
CA GLN A 22 -11.22 3.53 5.88
C GLN A 22 -11.99 2.22 5.87
N VAL A 23 -12.46 1.80 7.04
CA VAL A 23 -13.21 0.55 7.18
C VAL A 23 -14.58 0.82 7.78
N LEU A 24 -15.56 0.02 7.37
CA LEU A 24 -16.90 0.08 7.94
C LEU A 24 -16.88 -0.63 9.30
N HIS A 25 -17.14 0.10 10.36
CA HIS A 25 -17.09 -0.43 11.71
C HIS A 25 -18.51 -0.50 12.28
N GLY A 26 -19.07 -1.70 12.28
CA GLY A 26 -20.42 -1.91 12.79
C GLY A 26 -21.49 -1.81 11.72
N MET A 27 -22.74 -1.87 12.14
CA MET A 27 -23.90 -1.82 11.25
C MET A 27 -24.31 -0.38 10.96
N LEU A 28 -24.95 -0.17 9.81
CA LEU A 28 -25.54 1.13 9.50
C LEU A 28 -26.57 1.49 10.56
N ASP A 29 -26.51 2.72 11.03
CA ASP A 29 -27.50 3.23 11.97
C ASP A 29 -28.78 3.60 11.20
N GLU A 30 -29.85 2.88 11.43
CA GLU A 30 -31.13 3.12 10.76
C GLU A 30 -31.70 4.51 11.01
N ALA A 31 -31.33 5.12 12.16
CA ALA A 31 -31.81 6.44 12.52
C ALA A 31 -31.12 7.56 11.75
N THR A 32 -29.84 7.40 11.45
CA THR A 32 -29.03 8.42 10.77
C THR A 32 -28.72 8.09 9.34
N ASP A 33 -28.85 6.82 8.95
CA ASP A 33 -28.53 6.33 7.62
C ASP A 33 -27.06 6.59 7.23
N THR A 34 -26.20 6.74 8.23
CA THR A 34 -24.79 7.04 8.06
C THR A 34 -23.93 5.85 8.43
N PRO A 35 -23.01 5.40 7.57
CA PRO A 35 -22.10 4.31 7.94
C PRO A 35 -21.11 4.79 8.99
N ASP A 36 -20.81 3.90 9.95
CA ASP A 36 -19.77 4.16 10.94
C ASP A 36 -18.41 3.81 10.32
N LEU A 37 -17.79 4.79 9.68
CA LEU A 37 -16.51 4.62 9.04
C LEU A 37 -15.40 5.10 9.97
N ARG A 38 -14.37 4.27 10.09
CA ARG A 38 -13.21 4.58 10.91
C ARG A 38 -11.93 4.38 10.12
N TRP A 39 -10.91 5.14 10.45
CA TRP A 39 -9.59 4.99 9.86
C TRP A 39 -8.80 4.00 10.69
N GLU A 40 -8.29 2.97 10.03
CA GLU A 40 -7.44 1.98 10.67
C GLU A 40 -6.09 1.94 9.95
N LYS A 41 -5.08 1.55 10.70
CA LYS A 41 -3.72 1.40 10.16
C LYS A 41 -3.73 0.34 9.06
N CYS A 42 -3.14 0.66 7.92
CA CYS A 42 -3.00 -0.29 6.83
C CYS A 42 -2.05 -1.41 7.25
N GLU A 43 -2.52 -2.64 7.22
CA GLU A 43 -1.72 -3.80 7.64
C GLU A 43 -0.65 -4.16 6.60
N ASP A 44 -0.92 -3.94 5.32
CA ASP A 44 0.02 -4.27 4.25
C ASP A 44 1.32 -3.48 4.34
N CYS A 45 1.22 -2.21 4.69
CA CYS A 45 2.39 -1.34 4.82
C CYS A 45 2.69 -0.97 6.28
N ARG A 46 1.96 -1.56 7.22
CA ARG A 46 2.11 -1.29 8.66
C ARG A 46 1.99 0.20 9.00
N GLY A 47 1.12 0.88 8.27
CA GLY A 47 0.87 2.30 8.48
C GLY A 47 1.91 3.23 7.89
N GLN A 48 2.87 2.72 7.13
CA GLN A 48 3.95 3.53 6.57
C GLN A 48 3.59 4.15 5.21
N GLY A 49 2.58 3.59 4.54
CA GLY A 49 2.20 4.05 3.22
C GLY A 49 3.09 3.54 2.09
N LYS A 50 4.10 2.76 2.42
CA LYS A 50 5.08 2.24 1.47
C LYS A 50 5.44 0.81 1.81
N VAL A 51 5.85 0.05 0.78
CA VAL A 51 6.30 -1.33 0.94
C VAL A 51 7.69 -1.48 0.35
N TRP A 52 8.49 -2.34 0.93
CA TRP A 52 9.84 -2.64 0.43
C TRP A 52 9.88 -4.08 -0.03
N VAL A 53 10.38 -4.27 -1.25
CA VAL A 53 10.45 -5.59 -1.88
C VAL A 53 11.82 -5.80 -2.49
N ASP A 54 12.18 -7.06 -2.72
CA ASP A 54 13.45 -7.38 -3.37
C ASP A 54 13.34 -7.16 -4.89
N GLU A 55 14.46 -7.35 -5.59
CA GLU A 55 14.50 -7.14 -7.05
C GLU A 55 13.58 -8.08 -7.80
N THR A 56 13.34 -9.27 -7.31
CA THR A 56 12.47 -10.24 -7.97
C THR A 56 11.01 -9.76 -7.95
N VAL A 57 10.53 -9.35 -6.78
CA VAL A 57 9.17 -8.83 -6.63
C VAL A 57 9.04 -7.48 -7.32
N ALA A 58 10.08 -6.65 -7.24
CA ALA A 58 10.09 -5.35 -7.92
C ALA A 58 9.95 -5.51 -9.43
N ALA A 59 10.65 -6.47 -10.02
CA ALA A 59 10.55 -6.73 -11.45
C ALA A 59 9.12 -7.09 -11.84
N GLU A 60 8.46 -7.91 -11.04
CA GLU A 60 7.08 -8.29 -11.28
C GLU A 60 6.14 -7.08 -11.20
N LYS A 61 6.32 -6.24 -10.18
CA LYS A 61 5.51 -5.04 -10.02
C LYS A 61 5.68 -4.07 -11.19
N ILE A 62 6.89 -3.89 -11.65
CA ILE A 62 7.19 -3.04 -12.81
C ILE A 62 6.54 -3.61 -14.07
N LEU A 63 6.57 -4.93 -14.23
CA LEU A 63 5.92 -5.60 -15.35
C LEU A 63 4.42 -5.31 -15.40
N TYR A 64 3.78 -5.17 -14.25
CA TYR A 64 2.36 -4.84 -14.16
C TYR A 64 2.08 -3.34 -14.21
N GLY A 65 3.09 -2.52 -14.46
CA GLY A 65 2.92 -1.09 -14.68
C GLY A 65 3.16 -0.22 -13.46
N GLN A 66 3.63 -0.79 -12.36
CA GLN A 66 3.96 -0.01 -11.18
C GLN A 66 5.36 0.59 -11.30
N THR A 67 5.54 1.77 -10.73
CA THR A 67 6.83 2.45 -10.74
C THR A 67 7.36 2.55 -9.32
N PRO A 68 8.59 2.14 -9.05
CA PRO A 68 9.16 2.27 -7.71
C PRO A 68 9.34 3.75 -7.34
N THR A 69 9.05 4.07 -6.08
CA THR A 69 9.27 5.41 -5.56
C THR A 69 10.73 5.61 -5.15
N ARG A 70 11.42 4.52 -4.92
CA ARG A 70 12.84 4.55 -4.59
C ARG A 70 13.50 3.26 -5.08
N THR A 71 14.68 3.41 -5.66
CA THR A 71 15.48 2.27 -6.13
C THR A 71 16.78 2.21 -5.33
N PRO A 72 17.38 1.00 -5.20
CA PRO A 72 18.68 0.92 -4.54
C PRO A 72 19.73 1.65 -5.35
N ALA A 73 20.67 2.26 -4.68
CA ALA A 73 21.80 2.92 -5.32
C ALA A 73 22.70 1.85 -5.92
N GLY A 74 22.71 1.78 -7.23
CA GLY A 74 23.50 0.81 -7.96
C GLY A 74 24.85 1.36 -8.34
#